data_5ad1946cfd4c27f3c2aeef79cf9f4f70
#
_entry.id   5ad1946cfd4c27f3c2aeef79cf9f4f70
#
_cell.length_a   1.000
_cell.length_b   1.000
_cell.length_c   1.000
_cell.angle_alpha   90.00
_cell.angle_beta   90.00
_cell.angle_gamma   90.00
#
_symmetry.space_group_name_H-M   'P 1'
#
loop_
_entity.id
_entity.type
_entity.pdbx_description
1 polymer ?
#
loop_
_entity_poly.entity_id
_entity_poly.type
_entity_poly.pdbx_seq_one_letter_code
_entity_poly.pdbx_strand_id
1 'polypeptide(L)'
;AGDTVTKKKQALGLLLLAGLLWLGGTMPVQAQCVAKNEAFQSGEHVMYDLYFNWKFIWKKVGLASLTTNGTTYHSKPAYRFNLLSAGSKKTDFFFKMRDTLTCYVSDKLEPLYFRKAAEEGKRYTVDEAWFSYNDGVATVKQKRTWHNPVREPQEMEYSDSRCIFDMLSILAQARSYDPRDYKVGEKILFPMATGRRVEEQTLIYRGKEEIEANNDTIYRCLVFSFVEYKKGKEKEVITFFVSDDKNHLPIRLDMYLNFGSAKAFLKSVRGNRYPMTSVVEK
;
A
#
# COMPACT_ATOMS: atom_id res chain seq x y z
N ALA A 1 68.14 6.27 29.28
CA ALA A 1 67.70 7.32 28.33
C ALA A 1 66.82 6.74 27.17
N GLY A 2 66.57 5.44 27.15
CA GLY A 2 65.78 4.78 26.09
C GLY A 2 64.27 4.61 26.34
N ASP A 3 63.81 4.61 27.59
CA ASP A 3 62.44 4.21 27.92
C ASP A 3 61.39 5.34 27.90
N THR A 4 61.83 6.61 27.90
CA THR A 4 60.91 7.75 27.90
C THR A 4 60.43 8.15 26.50
N VAL A 5 61.16 7.80 25.45
CA VAL A 5 60.79 8.14 24.05
C VAL A 5 59.76 7.14 23.50
N THR A 6 59.82 5.85 23.90
CA THR A 6 58.88 4.82 23.48
C THR A 6 57.51 4.98 24.09
N LYS A 7 57.43 5.43 25.33
CA LYS A 7 56.12 5.71 26.03
C LYS A 7 55.35 6.89 25.44
N LYS A 8 56.11 7.94 24.96
CA LYS A 8 55.44 9.09 24.31
C LYS A 8 54.87 8.79 22.93
N LYS A 9 55.49 7.87 22.17
CA LYS A 9 54.95 7.45 20.86
C LYS A 9 53.74 6.51 20.99
N GLN A 10 53.66 5.69 22.05
CA GLN A 10 52.47 4.89 22.31
C GLN A 10 51.27 5.70 22.81
N ALA A 11 51.49 6.76 23.62
CA ALA A 11 50.44 7.65 24.06
C ALA A 11 49.84 8.50 22.93
N LEU A 12 50.66 8.89 21.93
CA LEU A 12 50.19 9.68 20.77
C LEU A 12 49.40 8.81 19.78
N GLY A 13 49.72 7.52 19.64
CA GLY A 13 48.97 6.57 18.82
C GLY A 13 47.58 6.23 19.39
N LEU A 14 47.44 6.15 20.70
CA LEU A 14 46.16 5.91 21.37
C LEU A 14 45.21 7.12 21.33
N LEU A 15 45.75 8.34 21.36
CA LEU A 15 44.94 9.56 21.23
C LEU A 15 44.41 9.79 19.80
N LEU A 16 45.14 9.33 18.78
CA LEU A 16 44.65 9.35 17.38
C LEU A 16 43.57 8.30 17.08
N LEU A 17 43.62 7.15 17.73
CA LEU A 17 42.58 6.11 17.64
C LEU A 17 41.31 6.47 18.39
N ALA A 18 41.42 7.18 19.53
CA ALA A 18 40.26 7.69 20.27
C ALA A 18 39.54 8.85 19.59
N GLY A 19 40.26 9.64 18.76
CA GLY A 19 39.64 10.72 17.97
C GLY A 19 38.86 10.25 16.72
N LEU A 20 39.15 9.04 16.22
CA LEU A 20 38.46 8.48 15.05
C LEU A 20 37.15 7.74 15.39
N LEU A 21 36.94 7.44 16.67
CA LEU A 21 35.72 6.78 17.16
C LEU A 21 34.56 7.76 17.48
N TRP A 22 34.77 9.08 17.39
CA TRP A 22 33.77 10.10 17.68
C TRP A 22 33.21 10.78 16.43
N LEU A 23 33.58 10.33 15.22
CA LEU A 23 32.98 10.77 13.95
C LEU A 23 31.97 9.74 13.38
N GLY A 24 31.55 8.77 14.18
CA GLY A 24 30.32 8.04 13.94
C GLY A 24 29.14 8.95 14.21
N GLY A 25 28.91 9.92 13.32
CA GLY A 25 27.65 10.64 13.27
C GLY A 25 26.57 9.59 13.24
N THR A 26 25.74 9.50 14.28
CA THR A 26 24.46 8.84 14.21
C THR A 26 23.73 9.50 13.07
N MET A 27 23.74 8.86 11.87
CA MET A 27 22.79 9.25 10.83
C MET A 27 21.43 9.16 11.50
N PRO A 28 20.61 10.22 11.49
CA PRO A 28 19.27 10.11 12.01
C PRO A 28 18.64 8.95 11.25
N VAL A 29 18.20 7.94 11.96
CA VAL A 29 17.37 6.87 11.40
C VAL A 29 16.07 7.58 11.02
N GLN A 30 16.05 8.11 9.80
CA GLN A 30 14.87 8.74 9.24
C GLN A 30 13.90 7.59 9.03
N ALA A 31 12.68 7.70 9.55
CA ALA A 31 11.64 6.71 9.31
C ALA A 31 11.59 6.48 7.79
N GLN A 32 11.74 5.21 7.37
CA GLN A 32 11.89 4.83 5.95
C GLN A 32 10.53 4.88 5.22
N CYS A 33 9.76 5.95 5.44
CA CYS A 33 8.47 6.17 4.77
C CYS A 33 8.60 6.96 3.46
N VAL A 34 9.77 7.50 3.19
CA VAL A 34 10.03 8.34 2.02
C VAL A 34 10.38 7.49 0.81
N ALA A 35 9.70 7.72 -0.30
CA ALA A 35 10.03 7.17 -1.60
C ALA A 35 9.82 8.21 -2.71
N LYS A 36 10.56 8.08 -3.80
CA LYS A 36 10.37 8.90 -4.99
C LYS A 36 9.27 8.30 -5.86
N ASN A 37 8.33 9.13 -6.30
CA ASN A 37 7.32 8.68 -7.26
C ASN A 37 7.95 8.45 -8.64
N GLU A 38 8.00 7.20 -9.06
CA GLU A 38 8.51 6.78 -10.38
C GLU A 38 7.40 6.26 -11.31
N ALA A 39 6.13 6.15 -10.85
CA ALA A 39 5.12 5.36 -11.52
C ALA A 39 3.90 6.14 -12.05
N PHE A 40 3.43 7.16 -11.35
CA PHE A 40 2.15 7.81 -11.68
C PHE A 40 2.28 9.33 -11.76
N GLN A 41 1.23 9.97 -12.24
CA GLN A 41 1.09 11.42 -12.28
C GLN A 41 -0.33 11.85 -11.90
N SER A 42 -0.49 13.13 -11.61
CA SER A 42 -1.81 13.72 -11.37
C SER A 42 -2.72 13.58 -12.57
N GLY A 43 -3.98 13.22 -12.33
CA GLY A 43 -4.98 12.99 -13.37
C GLY A 43 -5.09 11.53 -13.84
N GLU A 44 -4.32 10.61 -13.26
CA GLU A 44 -4.49 9.19 -13.55
C GLU A 44 -5.86 8.72 -13.05
N HIS A 45 -6.59 8.02 -13.91
CA HIS A 45 -7.90 7.47 -13.63
C HIS A 45 -8.01 6.05 -14.18
N VAL A 46 -8.25 5.10 -13.30
CA VAL A 46 -8.35 3.67 -13.62
C VAL A 46 -9.75 3.18 -13.24
N MET A 47 -10.38 2.45 -14.16
CA MET A 47 -11.70 1.84 -13.95
C MET A 47 -11.58 0.33 -13.94
N TYR A 48 -12.36 -0.31 -13.08
CA TYR A 48 -12.43 -1.76 -12.92
C TYR A 48 -13.86 -2.25 -12.98
N ASP A 49 -14.06 -3.42 -13.60
CA ASP A 49 -15.27 -4.22 -13.47
C ASP A 49 -15.13 -5.18 -12.28
N LEU A 50 -16.14 -5.22 -11.42
CA LEU A 50 -16.17 -6.09 -10.24
C LEU A 50 -17.06 -7.30 -10.50
N TYR A 51 -16.51 -8.48 -10.19
CA TYR A 51 -17.20 -9.76 -10.29
C TYR A 51 -17.20 -10.48 -8.95
N PHE A 52 -18.26 -11.24 -8.72
CA PHE A 52 -18.39 -12.10 -7.54
C PHE A 52 -18.80 -13.51 -7.97
N ASN A 53 -18.18 -14.52 -7.35
CA ASN A 53 -18.52 -15.92 -7.56
C ASN A 53 -19.59 -16.34 -6.56
N TRP A 54 -20.76 -16.65 -7.08
CA TRP A 54 -21.86 -17.23 -6.33
C TRP A 54 -22.19 -18.63 -6.89
N LYS A 55 -22.02 -19.67 -6.06
CA LYS A 55 -22.31 -21.05 -6.46
C LYS A 55 -21.71 -21.43 -7.84
N PHE A 56 -20.40 -21.18 -8.01
CA PHE A 56 -19.63 -21.45 -9.24
C PHE A 56 -19.97 -20.59 -10.46
N ILE A 57 -20.81 -19.59 -10.33
CA ILE A 57 -21.15 -18.66 -11.39
C ILE A 57 -20.55 -17.29 -11.09
N TRP A 58 -19.71 -16.77 -11.99
CA TRP A 58 -19.20 -15.42 -11.92
C TRP A 58 -20.23 -14.43 -12.46
N LYS A 59 -20.58 -13.44 -11.64
CA LYS A 59 -21.50 -12.36 -12.02
C LYS A 59 -20.85 -11.02 -11.83
N LYS A 60 -21.00 -10.14 -12.81
CA LYS A 60 -20.64 -8.73 -12.67
C LYS A 60 -21.57 -8.09 -11.64
N VAL A 61 -20.96 -7.53 -10.58
CA VAL A 61 -21.71 -6.99 -9.43
C VAL A 61 -21.55 -5.49 -9.28
N GLY A 62 -20.57 -4.88 -9.95
CA GLY A 62 -20.35 -3.44 -9.82
C GLY A 62 -19.15 -2.94 -10.59
N LEU A 63 -18.76 -1.72 -10.22
CA LEU A 63 -17.63 -0.98 -10.76
C LEU A 63 -16.77 -0.45 -9.61
N ALA A 64 -15.48 -0.26 -9.88
CA ALA A 64 -14.59 0.51 -9.02
C ALA A 64 -13.79 1.50 -9.87
N SER A 65 -13.37 2.61 -9.25
CA SER A 65 -12.46 3.56 -9.86
C SER A 65 -11.36 3.95 -8.88
N LEU A 66 -10.15 4.06 -9.37
CA LEU A 66 -9.00 4.58 -8.64
C LEU A 66 -8.51 5.85 -9.33
N THR A 67 -8.55 6.97 -8.64
CA THR A 67 -8.08 8.26 -9.16
C THR A 67 -6.90 8.77 -8.35
N THR A 68 -5.95 9.41 -9.03
CA THR A 68 -4.76 10.02 -8.44
C THR A 68 -4.71 11.49 -8.82
N ASN A 69 -4.68 12.39 -7.84
CA ASN A 69 -4.61 13.83 -8.08
C ASN A 69 -3.52 14.47 -7.22
N GLY A 70 -2.73 15.35 -7.86
CA GLY A 70 -1.88 16.28 -7.13
C GLY A 70 -2.74 17.30 -6.39
N THR A 71 -2.38 17.60 -5.14
CA THR A 71 -3.12 18.50 -4.25
C THR A 71 -2.19 19.06 -3.17
N THR A 72 -2.76 19.64 -2.13
CA THR A 72 -2.06 20.01 -0.91
C THR A 72 -2.73 19.34 0.30
N TYR A 73 -1.92 19.03 1.30
CA TYR A 73 -2.37 18.59 2.61
C TYR A 73 -1.67 19.44 3.68
N HIS A 74 -2.45 20.16 4.50
CA HIS A 74 -1.92 21.17 5.43
C HIS A 74 -0.94 22.14 4.75
N SER A 75 -1.32 22.67 3.57
CA SER A 75 -0.55 23.63 2.75
C SER A 75 0.78 23.09 2.17
N LYS A 76 1.04 21.79 2.26
CA LYS A 76 2.20 21.12 1.66
C LYS A 76 1.79 20.31 0.44
N PRO A 77 2.63 20.21 -0.60
CA PRO A 77 2.37 19.36 -1.76
C PRO A 77 2.07 17.92 -1.36
N ALA A 78 1.04 17.35 -1.95
CA ALA A 78 0.58 16.00 -1.67
C ALA A 78 -0.08 15.37 -2.90
N TYR A 79 -0.25 14.04 -2.85
CA TYR A 79 -1.13 13.30 -3.75
C TYR A 79 -2.33 12.79 -2.97
N ARG A 80 -3.50 12.83 -3.60
CA ARG A 80 -4.73 12.23 -3.10
C ARG A 80 -5.12 11.07 -4.00
N PHE A 81 -5.32 9.91 -3.38
CA PHE A 81 -5.88 8.72 -4.02
C PHE A 81 -7.30 8.52 -3.53
N ASN A 82 -8.23 8.29 -4.47
CA ASN A 82 -9.59 7.90 -4.15
C ASN A 82 -9.93 6.59 -4.85
N LEU A 83 -10.33 5.60 -4.06
CA LEU A 83 -10.90 4.35 -4.53
C LEU A 83 -12.39 4.35 -4.21
N LEU A 84 -13.20 4.35 -5.25
CA LEU A 84 -14.66 4.27 -5.14
C LEU A 84 -15.09 2.90 -5.65
N SER A 85 -15.86 2.18 -4.88
CA SER A 85 -16.49 0.95 -5.33
C SER A 85 -17.99 0.97 -5.07
N ALA A 86 -18.75 0.53 -6.05
CA ALA A 86 -20.20 0.51 -5.97
C ALA A 86 -20.77 -0.73 -6.65
N GLY A 87 -21.68 -1.39 -5.98
CA GLY A 87 -22.54 -2.41 -6.56
C GLY A 87 -23.51 -1.82 -7.58
N SER A 88 -24.01 -2.65 -8.48
CA SER A 88 -25.07 -2.24 -9.40
C SER A 88 -26.41 -2.12 -8.66
N LYS A 89 -27.35 -1.34 -9.19
CA LYS A 89 -28.72 -1.25 -8.65
C LYS A 89 -29.41 -2.61 -8.54
N LYS A 90 -29.09 -3.55 -9.45
CA LYS A 90 -29.63 -4.91 -9.43
C LYS A 90 -29.09 -5.75 -8.28
N THR A 91 -27.83 -5.51 -7.88
CA THR A 91 -27.19 -6.23 -6.76
C THR A 91 -27.52 -5.61 -5.41
N ASP A 92 -27.91 -4.33 -5.36
CA ASP A 92 -28.34 -3.63 -4.13
C ASP A 92 -29.54 -4.31 -3.44
N PHE A 93 -30.37 -5.00 -4.22
CA PHE A 93 -31.48 -5.78 -3.67
C PHE A 93 -31.01 -6.93 -2.75
N PHE A 94 -29.84 -7.52 -3.08
CA PHE A 94 -29.27 -8.60 -2.29
C PHE A 94 -28.29 -8.09 -1.23
N PHE A 95 -27.42 -7.18 -1.65
CA PHE A 95 -26.40 -6.61 -0.77
C PHE A 95 -25.92 -5.26 -1.33
N LYS A 96 -26.26 -4.19 -0.63
CA LYS A 96 -25.80 -2.85 -0.98
C LYS A 96 -24.33 -2.69 -0.61
N MET A 97 -23.52 -2.23 -1.55
CA MET A 97 -22.10 -1.91 -1.34
C MET A 97 -21.79 -0.54 -1.94
N ARG A 98 -21.29 0.36 -1.10
CA ARG A 98 -20.83 1.69 -1.46
C ARG A 98 -19.63 2.01 -0.57
N ASP A 99 -18.43 1.80 -1.10
CA ASP A 99 -17.22 2.04 -0.36
C ASP A 99 -16.42 3.17 -1.00
N THR A 100 -15.94 4.07 -0.15
CA THR A 100 -15.03 5.15 -0.54
C THR A 100 -13.80 5.09 0.33
N LEU A 101 -12.64 4.88 -0.30
CA LEU A 101 -11.34 4.96 0.36
C LEU A 101 -10.62 6.19 -0.18
N THR A 102 -10.07 6.98 0.73
CA THR A 102 -9.26 8.16 0.41
C THR A 102 -7.96 8.08 1.17
N CYS A 103 -6.84 8.33 0.52
CA CYS A 103 -5.59 8.58 1.23
C CYS A 103 -4.89 9.82 0.69
N TYR A 104 -4.13 10.46 1.58
CA TYR A 104 -3.18 11.52 1.26
C TYR A 104 -1.78 11.01 1.57
N VAL A 105 -0.88 11.18 0.61
CA VAL A 105 0.55 10.96 0.79
C VAL A 105 1.30 12.26 0.45
N SER A 106 2.46 12.48 1.07
CA SER A 106 3.31 13.62 0.71
C SER A 106 3.82 13.50 -0.73
N ASP A 107 4.48 14.53 -1.23
CA ASP A 107 5.20 14.49 -2.53
C ASP A 107 6.32 13.43 -2.55
N LYS A 108 6.75 12.97 -1.37
CA LYS A 108 7.68 11.86 -1.16
C LYS A 108 7.00 10.55 -0.75
N LEU A 109 5.70 10.42 -1.02
CA LEU A 109 4.88 9.24 -0.78
C LEU A 109 4.77 8.78 0.69
N GLU A 110 5.08 9.64 1.66
CA GLU A 110 4.83 9.34 3.08
C GLU A 110 3.32 9.33 3.35
N PRO A 111 2.75 8.30 4.00
CA PRO A 111 1.36 8.33 4.44
C PRO A 111 1.06 9.54 5.33
N LEU A 112 -0.03 10.25 5.09
CA LEU A 112 -0.45 11.42 5.87
C LEU A 112 -1.83 11.21 6.50
N TYR A 113 -2.79 10.72 5.72
CA TYR A 113 -4.16 10.50 6.16
C TYR A 113 -4.82 9.40 5.34
N PHE A 114 -5.65 8.61 6.00
CA PHE A 114 -6.47 7.59 5.38
C PHE A 114 -7.90 7.65 5.91
N ARG A 115 -8.87 7.44 5.04
CA ARG A 115 -10.27 7.33 5.40
C ARG A 115 -10.94 6.25 4.56
N LYS A 116 -11.68 5.35 5.22
CA LYS A 116 -12.58 4.40 4.58
C LYS A 116 -13.99 4.63 5.08
N ALA A 117 -14.89 5.06 4.20
CA ALA A 117 -16.32 5.06 4.45
C ALA A 117 -16.93 3.85 3.76
N ALA A 118 -17.51 2.93 4.52
CA ALA A 118 -18.07 1.68 4.03
C ALA A 118 -19.56 1.59 4.34
N GLU A 119 -20.38 1.54 3.28
CA GLU A 119 -21.80 1.26 3.36
C GLU A 119 -22.07 -0.14 2.80
N GLU A 120 -22.17 -1.12 3.71
CA GLU A 120 -22.28 -2.53 3.41
C GLU A 120 -23.57 -3.09 4.00
N GLY A 121 -24.54 -3.39 3.13
CA GLY A 121 -25.88 -3.78 3.56
C GLY A 121 -26.56 -2.65 4.35
N LYS A 122 -26.87 -2.93 5.62
CA LYS A 122 -27.46 -1.94 6.56
C LYS A 122 -26.41 -1.26 7.42
N ARG A 123 -25.14 -1.63 7.29
CA ARG A 123 -24.05 -1.09 8.11
C ARG A 123 -23.39 0.09 7.40
N TYR A 124 -23.15 1.17 8.16
CA TYR A 124 -22.33 2.28 7.72
C TYR A 124 -21.28 2.62 8.78
N THR A 125 -20.01 2.52 8.42
CA THR A 125 -18.87 2.82 9.28
C THR A 125 -17.88 3.73 8.55
N VAL A 126 -17.17 4.55 9.32
CA VAL A 126 -16.06 5.37 8.86
C VAL A 126 -14.83 5.04 9.68
N ASP A 127 -13.78 4.61 9.03
CA ASP A 127 -12.46 4.39 9.58
C ASP A 127 -11.51 5.50 9.12
N GLU A 128 -10.76 6.08 10.06
CA GLU A 128 -9.79 7.14 9.77
C GLU A 128 -8.45 6.83 10.44
N ALA A 129 -7.36 7.26 9.79
CA ALA A 129 -6.01 7.16 10.32
C ALA A 129 -5.22 8.44 9.98
N TRP A 130 -4.55 9.00 10.98
CA TRP A 130 -3.67 10.17 10.87
C TRP A 130 -2.26 9.75 11.20
N PHE A 131 -1.32 10.03 10.31
CA PHE A 131 0.08 9.63 10.42
C PHE A 131 0.95 10.83 10.79
N SER A 132 1.91 10.60 11.66
CA SER A 132 2.93 11.58 12.05
C SER A 132 4.29 10.91 12.22
N TYR A 133 5.34 11.70 12.09
CA TYR A 133 6.73 11.22 12.08
C TYR A 133 7.58 12.12 12.98
N ASN A 134 8.19 11.53 14.01
CA ASN A 134 9.07 12.23 14.93
C ASN A 134 10.26 11.33 15.29
N ASP A 135 11.47 11.87 15.15
CA ASP A 135 12.73 11.19 15.54
C ASP A 135 12.87 9.75 15.02
N GLY A 136 12.49 9.53 13.74
CA GLY A 136 12.59 8.21 13.10
C GLY A 136 11.48 7.23 13.51
N VAL A 137 10.46 7.68 14.23
CA VAL A 137 9.31 6.88 14.65
C VAL A 137 8.06 7.33 13.88
N ALA A 138 7.38 6.38 13.25
CA ALA A 138 6.07 6.58 12.67
C ALA A 138 5.00 6.34 13.75
N THR A 139 4.03 7.25 13.86
CA THR A 139 2.89 7.12 14.77
C THR A 139 1.61 7.28 13.98
N VAL A 140 0.64 6.40 14.22
CA VAL A 140 -0.69 6.49 13.65
C VAL A 140 -1.74 6.57 14.74
N LYS A 141 -2.60 7.59 14.66
CA LYS A 141 -3.84 7.71 15.44
C LYS A 141 -4.98 7.24 14.58
N GLN A 142 -5.85 6.40 15.10
CA GLN A 142 -6.93 5.80 14.36
C GLN A 142 -8.26 5.96 15.09
N LYS A 143 -9.34 6.10 14.31
CA LYS A 143 -10.70 6.21 14.83
C LYS A 143 -11.66 5.45 13.93
N ARG A 144 -12.50 4.61 14.56
CA ARG A 144 -13.69 4.05 13.90
C ARG A 144 -14.94 4.70 14.45
N THR A 145 -15.77 5.20 13.54
CA THR A 145 -17.11 5.73 13.86
C THR A 145 -18.18 4.84 13.24
N TRP A 146 -19.18 4.46 14.04
CA TRP A 146 -20.35 3.74 13.55
C TRP A 146 -21.51 4.72 13.38
N HIS A 147 -22.00 4.85 12.16
CA HIS A 147 -23.15 5.67 11.83
C HIS A 147 -24.44 4.85 11.76
N ASN A 148 -24.33 3.57 11.38
CA ASN A 148 -25.44 2.63 11.41
C ASN A 148 -24.93 1.19 11.64
N PRO A 149 -25.34 0.51 12.74
CA PRO A 149 -25.98 1.10 13.92
C PRO A 149 -25.03 2.07 14.64
N VAL A 150 -25.58 3.08 15.27
CA VAL A 150 -24.80 4.04 16.08
C VAL A 150 -24.18 3.33 17.28
N ARG A 151 -22.88 3.55 17.51
CA ARG A 151 -22.12 3.04 18.66
C ARG A 151 -21.07 4.05 19.06
N GLU A 152 -20.55 3.93 20.27
CA GLU A 152 -19.40 4.74 20.71
C GLU A 152 -18.20 4.55 19.78
N PRO A 153 -17.53 5.64 19.38
CA PRO A 153 -16.32 5.55 18.57
C PRO A 153 -15.22 4.77 19.28
N GLN A 154 -14.40 4.07 18.50
CA GLN A 154 -13.19 3.44 19.00
C GLN A 154 -11.99 4.21 18.48
N GLU A 155 -11.07 4.51 19.38
CA GLU A 155 -9.82 5.20 19.08
C GLU A 155 -8.64 4.36 19.55
N MET A 156 -7.52 4.44 18.79
CA MET A 156 -6.26 3.85 19.17
C MET A 156 -5.08 4.61 18.58
N GLU A 157 -3.93 4.47 19.22
CA GLU A 157 -2.65 4.98 18.74
C GLU A 157 -1.62 3.85 18.72
N TYR A 158 -0.77 3.86 17.70
CA TYR A 158 0.30 2.88 17.54
C TYR A 158 1.54 3.56 16.97
N SER A 159 2.72 3.14 17.43
CA SER A 159 4.00 3.65 16.93
C SER A 159 4.92 2.49 16.55
N ASP A 160 5.73 2.70 15.50
CA ASP A 160 6.70 1.74 15.00
C ASP A 160 7.93 2.48 14.46
N SER A 161 9.10 1.89 14.57
CA SER A 161 10.32 2.40 13.92
C SER A 161 10.31 2.17 12.40
N ARG A 162 9.45 1.27 11.92
CA ARG A 162 9.18 1.04 10.49
C ARG A 162 8.09 1.98 10.01
N CYS A 163 7.98 2.15 8.69
CA CYS A 163 6.85 2.84 8.10
C CYS A 163 5.54 2.08 8.33
N ILE A 164 4.52 2.81 8.78
CA ILE A 164 3.15 2.30 8.90
C ILE A 164 2.39 2.77 7.67
N PHE A 165 1.79 1.85 6.93
CA PHE A 165 1.01 2.16 5.73
C PHE A 165 -0.49 1.99 5.99
N ASP A 166 -1.30 2.63 5.16
CA ASP A 166 -2.67 2.21 4.87
C ASP A 166 -2.70 1.43 3.55
N MET A 167 -3.87 0.87 3.19
CA MET A 167 -3.97 0.01 2.00
C MET A 167 -3.79 0.74 0.66
N LEU A 168 -3.98 2.06 0.60
CA LEU A 168 -3.73 2.85 -0.61
C LEU A 168 -2.31 3.41 -0.65
N SER A 169 -1.75 3.83 0.48
CA SER A 169 -0.39 4.37 0.52
C SER A 169 0.67 3.31 0.24
N ILE A 170 0.47 2.06 0.69
CA ILE A 170 1.38 0.97 0.30
C ILE A 170 1.32 0.69 -1.20
N LEU A 171 0.14 0.73 -1.81
CA LEU A 171 -0.02 0.59 -3.25
C LEU A 171 0.71 1.73 -3.98
N ALA A 172 0.52 2.98 -3.54
CA ALA A 172 1.15 4.14 -4.13
C ALA A 172 2.69 4.04 -4.10
N GLN A 173 3.24 3.64 -2.97
CA GLN A 173 4.69 3.51 -2.81
C GLN A 173 5.25 2.30 -3.56
N ALA A 174 4.58 1.14 -3.47
CA ALA A 174 5.02 -0.10 -4.11
C ALA A 174 5.06 -0.01 -5.64
N ARG A 175 4.22 0.81 -6.25
CA ARG A 175 4.26 1.08 -7.70
C ARG A 175 5.57 1.70 -8.17
N SER A 176 6.34 2.31 -7.28
CA SER A 176 7.64 2.91 -7.58
C SER A 176 8.83 2.01 -7.24
N TYR A 177 8.59 0.80 -6.72
CA TYR A 177 9.65 -0.17 -6.44
C TYR A 177 10.17 -0.80 -7.74
N ASP A 178 11.47 -1.09 -7.78
CA ASP A 178 12.09 -1.77 -8.92
C ASP A 178 11.85 -3.28 -8.83
N PRO A 179 11.11 -3.88 -9.78
CA PRO A 179 10.82 -5.32 -9.74
C PRO A 179 12.07 -6.20 -9.92
N ARG A 180 13.20 -5.65 -10.37
CA ARG A 180 14.48 -6.38 -10.46
C ARG A 180 15.07 -6.68 -9.08
N ASP A 181 14.64 -5.93 -8.05
CA ASP A 181 15.08 -6.14 -6.68
C ASP A 181 14.37 -7.33 -6.01
N TYR A 182 13.32 -7.88 -6.63
CA TYR A 182 12.53 -8.97 -6.06
C TYR A 182 12.97 -10.35 -6.56
N LYS A 183 13.01 -11.30 -5.62
CA LYS A 183 13.17 -12.73 -5.92
C LYS A 183 11.84 -13.43 -5.71
N VAL A 184 11.54 -14.42 -6.56
CA VAL A 184 10.34 -15.26 -6.40
C VAL A 184 10.35 -15.92 -5.03
N GLY A 185 9.23 -15.76 -4.28
CA GLY A 185 9.10 -16.25 -2.92
C GLY A 185 9.56 -15.26 -1.83
N GLU A 186 10.14 -14.11 -2.22
CA GLU A 186 10.54 -13.06 -1.28
C GLU A 186 9.32 -12.47 -0.57
N LYS A 187 9.45 -12.29 0.75
CA LYS A 187 8.41 -11.74 1.62
C LYS A 187 8.71 -10.30 1.96
N ILE A 188 7.71 -9.44 1.75
CA ILE A 188 7.73 -8.03 2.13
C ILE A 188 6.77 -7.87 3.30
N LEU A 189 7.30 -7.53 4.49
CA LEU A 189 6.53 -7.37 5.71
C LEU A 189 6.41 -5.89 6.06
N PHE A 190 5.21 -5.46 6.44
CA PHE A 190 4.96 -4.09 6.87
C PHE A 190 3.76 -4.01 7.80
N PRO A 191 3.76 -3.06 8.77
CA PRO A 191 2.59 -2.76 9.58
C PRO A 191 1.59 -1.94 8.76
N MET A 192 0.31 -2.36 8.78
CA MET A 192 -0.77 -1.67 8.08
C MET A 192 -1.84 -1.20 9.06
N ALA A 193 -2.13 0.10 9.00
CA ALA A 193 -3.24 0.72 9.72
C ALA A 193 -4.54 0.55 8.91
N THR A 194 -5.55 -0.02 9.53
CA THR A 194 -6.86 -0.26 8.92
C THR A 194 -7.88 0.84 9.21
N GLY A 195 -7.50 1.85 10.01
CA GLY A 195 -8.39 2.85 10.60
C GLY A 195 -9.00 2.38 11.93
N ARG A 196 -8.79 1.12 12.30
CA ARG A 196 -9.27 0.50 13.52
C ARG A 196 -8.15 -0.10 14.37
N ARG A 197 -7.16 -0.71 13.72
CA ARG A 197 -6.01 -1.38 14.35
C ARG A 197 -4.83 -1.39 13.40
N VAL A 198 -3.68 -1.76 13.90
CA VAL A 198 -2.48 -2.01 13.07
C VAL A 198 -2.24 -3.51 13.05
N GLU A 199 -2.03 -4.05 11.86
CA GLU A 199 -1.77 -5.46 11.62
C GLU A 199 -0.48 -5.62 10.81
N GLU A 200 0.33 -6.62 11.16
CA GLU A 200 1.45 -7.03 10.33
C GLU A 200 0.92 -7.70 9.07
N GLN A 201 1.38 -7.23 7.91
CA GLN A 201 0.97 -7.73 6.60
C GLN A 201 2.16 -8.32 5.86
N THR A 202 1.88 -9.30 5.01
CA THR A 202 2.89 -9.98 4.20
C THR A 202 2.47 -10.01 2.73
N LEU A 203 3.32 -9.44 1.88
CA LEU A 203 3.27 -9.63 0.43
C LEU A 203 4.35 -10.60 0.01
N ILE A 204 4.03 -11.52 -0.91
CA ILE A 204 4.99 -12.48 -1.47
C ILE A 204 5.03 -12.28 -2.98
N TYR A 205 6.23 -12.05 -3.52
CA TYR A 205 6.42 -11.98 -4.97
C TYR A 205 6.38 -13.39 -5.58
N ARG A 206 5.49 -13.60 -6.55
CA ARG A 206 5.26 -14.92 -7.18
C ARG A 206 5.85 -15.04 -8.58
N GLY A 207 6.47 -14.00 -9.11
CA GLY A 207 7.01 -13.99 -10.48
C GLY A 207 6.11 -13.27 -11.47
N LYS A 208 6.16 -13.67 -12.73
CA LYS A 208 5.45 -13.00 -13.83
C LYS A 208 4.46 -13.95 -14.50
N GLU A 209 3.32 -13.41 -14.90
CA GLU A 209 2.31 -14.11 -15.69
C GLU A 209 1.71 -13.19 -16.75
N GLU A 210 1.23 -13.76 -17.85
CA GLU A 210 0.37 -13.07 -18.81
C GLU A 210 -1.08 -13.32 -18.46
N ILE A 211 -1.86 -12.26 -18.32
CA ILE A 211 -3.27 -12.34 -17.97
C ILE A 211 -4.14 -11.53 -18.91
N GLU A 212 -5.32 -12.03 -19.18
CA GLU A 212 -6.37 -11.31 -19.89
C GLU A 212 -7.14 -10.41 -18.90
N ALA A 213 -7.32 -9.15 -19.26
CA ALA A 213 -8.19 -8.21 -18.56
C ALA A 213 -9.55 -8.10 -19.24
N ASN A 214 -10.49 -7.38 -18.61
CA ASN A 214 -11.86 -7.28 -19.10
C ASN A 214 -12.05 -6.30 -20.29
N ASN A 215 -10.96 -5.90 -20.92
CA ASN A 215 -10.91 -5.03 -22.09
C ASN A 215 -10.34 -5.76 -23.32
N ASP A 216 -10.43 -7.09 -23.34
CA ASP A 216 -9.93 -7.97 -24.39
C ASP A 216 -8.42 -7.80 -24.67
N THR A 217 -7.68 -7.40 -23.64
CA THR A 217 -6.25 -7.14 -23.74
C THR A 217 -5.49 -8.08 -22.81
N ILE A 218 -4.42 -8.69 -23.34
CA ILE A 218 -3.48 -9.51 -22.55
C ILE A 218 -2.32 -8.64 -22.08
N TYR A 219 -2.05 -8.70 -20.79
CA TYR A 219 -0.97 -7.96 -20.13
C TYR A 219 0.03 -8.90 -19.50
N ARG A 220 1.31 -8.58 -19.67
CA ARG A 220 2.38 -9.15 -18.85
C ARG A 220 2.33 -8.50 -17.47
N CYS A 221 2.23 -9.31 -16.42
CA CYS A 221 2.06 -8.85 -15.04
C CYS A 221 3.11 -9.42 -14.10
N LEU A 222 3.44 -8.62 -13.09
CA LEU A 222 4.08 -9.05 -11.85
C LEU A 222 2.98 -9.57 -10.92
N VAL A 223 3.21 -10.69 -10.26
CA VAL A 223 2.22 -11.33 -9.39
C VAL A 223 2.66 -11.26 -7.94
N PHE A 224 1.79 -10.73 -7.08
CA PHE A 224 2.00 -10.63 -5.64
C PHE A 224 0.85 -11.28 -4.88
N SER A 225 1.18 -12.12 -3.91
CA SER A 225 0.20 -12.67 -2.98
C SER A 225 0.21 -11.87 -1.67
N PHE A 226 -0.94 -11.37 -1.28
CA PHE A 226 -1.19 -10.85 0.05
C PHE A 226 -1.68 -11.99 0.92
N VAL A 227 -0.94 -12.35 1.96
CA VAL A 227 -1.21 -13.54 2.76
C VAL A 227 -1.38 -13.21 4.24
N GLU A 228 -2.20 -14.01 4.91
CA GLU A 228 -2.33 -14.08 6.35
C GLU A 228 -1.84 -15.43 6.85
N TYR A 229 -1.32 -15.47 8.09
CA TYR A 229 -0.93 -16.71 8.73
C TYR A 229 -1.97 -17.07 9.81
N LYS A 230 -2.66 -18.21 9.64
CA LYS A 230 -3.60 -18.74 10.61
C LYS A 230 -3.09 -20.10 11.14
N LYS A 231 -2.81 -20.17 12.44
CA LYS A 231 -2.23 -21.37 13.07
C LYS A 231 -0.98 -21.89 12.35
N GLY A 232 -0.08 -20.95 11.94
CA GLY A 232 1.14 -21.26 11.22
C GLY A 232 0.98 -21.65 9.74
N LYS A 233 -0.24 -21.67 9.22
CA LYS A 233 -0.53 -21.93 7.80
C LYS A 233 -0.75 -20.64 7.04
N GLU A 234 -0.07 -20.53 5.88
CA GLU A 234 -0.26 -19.44 4.94
C GLU A 234 -1.65 -19.55 4.31
N LYS A 235 -2.38 -18.45 4.34
CA LYS A 235 -3.67 -18.29 3.66
C LYS A 235 -3.59 -17.08 2.75
N GLU A 236 -3.73 -17.29 1.45
CA GLU A 236 -3.85 -16.20 0.48
C GLU A 236 -5.17 -15.45 0.66
N VAL A 237 -5.08 -14.14 0.72
CA VAL A 237 -6.24 -13.23 0.90
C VAL A 237 -6.52 -12.49 -0.39
N ILE A 238 -5.48 -11.98 -1.06
CA ILE A 238 -5.58 -11.28 -2.34
C ILE A 238 -4.39 -11.67 -3.21
N THR A 239 -4.64 -11.91 -4.50
CA THR A 239 -3.61 -11.94 -5.53
C THR A 239 -3.68 -10.65 -6.34
N PHE A 240 -2.57 -9.93 -6.42
CA PHE A 240 -2.41 -8.73 -7.24
C PHE A 240 -1.66 -9.08 -8.52
N PHE A 241 -2.23 -8.71 -9.65
CA PHE A 241 -1.58 -8.77 -10.96
C PHE A 241 -1.31 -7.33 -11.40
N VAL A 242 -0.05 -6.93 -11.41
CA VAL A 242 0.40 -5.56 -11.62
C VAL A 242 1.13 -5.48 -12.96
N SER A 243 0.87 -4.48 -13.79
CA SER A 243 1.50 -4.35 -15.11
C SER A 243 3.03 -4.33 -15.01
N ASP A 244 3.69 -5.19 -15.79
CA ASP A 244 5.15 -5.24 -15.90
C ASP A 244 5.65 -4.16 -16.86
N ASP A 245 5.41 -2.91 -16.47
CA ASP A 245 5.87 -1.69 -17.12
C ASP A 245 6.09 -0.59 -16.08
N LYS A 246 6.51 0.59 -16.50
CA LYS A 246 6.82 1.69 -15.56
C LYS A 246 5.62 2.24 -14.78
N ASN A 247 4.39 1.98 -15.24
CA ASN A 247 3.18 2.41 -14.52
C ASN A 247 2.87 1.54 -13.30
N HIS A 248 3.26 0.25 -13.32
CA HIS A 248 2.92 -0.73 -12.27
C HIS A 248 1.46 -0.62 -11.83
N LEU A 249 0.55 -0.60 -12.82
CA LEU A 249 -0.88 -0.52 -12.57
C LEU A 249 -1.45 -1.87 -12.14
N PRO A 250 -2.33 -1.92 -11.14
CA PRO A 250 -3.13 -3.11 -10.89
C PRO A 250 -4.01 -3.40 -12.11
N ILE A 251 -3.80 -4.56 -12.74
CA ILE A 251 -4.56 -5.02 -13.92
C ILE A 251 -5.72 -5.91 -13.48
N ARG A 252 -5.46 -6.78 -12.50
CA ARG A 252 -6.45 -7.68 -11.93
C ARG A 252 -6.16 -7.91 -10.45
N LEU A 253 -7.23 -8.06 -9.67
CA LEU A 253 -7.18 -8.51 -8.28
C LEU A 253 -8.10 -9.71 -8.12
N ASP A 254 -7.59 -10.78 -7.52
CA ASP A 254 -8.38 -11.91 -7.07
C ASP A 254 -8.47 -11.87 -5.55
N MET A 255 -9.68 -11.77 -5.00
CA MET A 255 -9.93 -11.64 -3.57
C MET A 255 -10.64 -12.90 -3.05
N TYR A 256 -10.04 -13.52 -2.05
CA TYR A 256 -10.55 -14.77 -1.44
C TYR A 256 -11.25 -14.45 -0.12
N LEU A 257 -12.58 -14.38 -0.15
CA LEU A 257 -13.42 -14.04 0.98
C LEU A 257 -13.89 -15.29 1.72
N ASN A 258 -14.38 -15.14 2.95
CA ASN A 258 -14.87 -16.28 3.73
C ASN A 258 -16.15 -16.91 3.15
N PHE A 259 -16.90 -16.16 2.33
CA PHE A 259 -18.19 -16.55 1.76
C PHE A 259 -18.17 -16.62 0.22
N GLY A 260 -17.00 -16.60 -0.40
CA GLY A 260 -16.83 -16.68 -1.85
C GLY A 260 -15.61 -15.95 -2.34
N SER A 261 -15.54 -15.70 -3.64
CA SER A 261 -14.43 -14.99 -4.27
C SER A 261 -14.93 -13.79 -5.06
N ALA A 262 -14.15 -12.71 -5.05
CA ALA A 262 -14.39 -11.55 -5.88
C ALA A 262 -13.20 -11.31 -6.80
N LYS A 263 -13.45 -10.69 -7.95
CA LYS A 263 -12.40 -10.26 -8.89
C LYS A 263 -12.64 -8.83 -9.34
N ALA A 264 -11.55 -8.09 -9.46
CA ALA A 264 -11.55 -6.79 -10.13
C ALA A 264 -10.70 -6.90 -11.39
N PHE A 265 -11.24 -6.49 -12.54
CA PHE A 265 -10.55 -6.49 -13.82
C PHE A 265 -10.42 -5.08 -14.35
N LEU A 266 -9.24 -4.71 -14.85
CA LEU A 266 -9.02 -3.45 -15.54
C LEU A 266 -10.01 -3.34 -16.71
N LYS A 267 -10.78 -2.25 -16.70
CA LYS A 267 -11.70 -1.86 -17.78
C LYS A 267 -11.11 -0.79 -18.66
N SER A 268 -10.54 0.25 -18.06
CA SER A 268 -9.92 1.36 -18.77
C SER A 268 -8.93 2.11 -17.88
N VAL A 269 -7.93 2.71 -18.51
CA VAL A 269 -6.98 3.62 -17.89
C VAL A 269 -6.79 4.85 -18.76
N ARG A 270 -6.69 6.01 -18.10
CA ARG A 270 -6.34 7.29 -18.76
C ARG A 270 -5.48 8.13 -17.81
N GLY A 271 -4.69 9.02 -18.36
CA GLY A 271 -3.82 9.90 -17.58
C GLY A 271 -2.63 9.17 -16.93
N ASN A 272 -2.35 7.93 -17.34
CA ASN A 272 -1.16 7.19 -16.92
C ASN A 272 0.11 7.92 -17.36
N ARG A 273 1.17 7.82 -16.56
CA ARG A 273 2.41 8.57 -16.78
C ARG A 273 3.22 8.07 -17.97
N TYR A 274 3.20 6.75 -18.19
CA TYR A 274 3.98 6.09 -19.24
C TYR A 274 3.08 5.26 -20.17
N PRO A 275 3.53 4.95 -21.40
CA PRO A 275 2.86 3.99 -22.24
C PRO A 275 2.70 2.62 -21.55
N MET A 276 1.61 1.93 -21.80
CA MET A 276 1.34 0.58 -21.30
C MET A 276 2.12 -0.46 -22.13
N THR A 277 3.43 -0.54 -21.90
CA THR A 277 4.32 -1.46 -22.64
C THR A 277 4.21 -2.92 -22.18
N SER A 278 3.41 -3.19 -21.14
CA SER A 278 3.05 -4.53 -20.69
C SER A 278 2.00 -5.22 -21.54
N VAL A 279 1.34 -4.49 -22.45
CA VAL A 279 0.37 -5.07 -23.40
C VAL A 279 1.10 -6.04 -24.32
N VAL A 280 0.66 -7.31 -24.35
CA VAL A 280 1.21 -8.38 -25.19
C VAL A 280 0.36 -8.53 -26.44
N GLU A 281 -0.98 -8.52 -26.28
CA GLU A 281 -1.97 -8.70 -27.33
C GLU A 281 -3.26 -7.93 -27.03
N LYS A 282 -3.96 -7.50 -28.09
CA LYS A 282 -5.28 -6.86 -28.04
C LYS A 282 -6.29 -7.66 -28.82
#